data_715a25f706e974ef2e7a31f6d5cdc58e
#
_entry.id   715a25f706e974ef2e7a31f6d5cdc58e
#
_cell.length_a   1.000
_cell.length_b   1.000
_cell.length_c   1.000
_cell.angle_alpha   90.00
_cell.angle_beta   90.00
_cell.angle_gamma   90.00
#
_symmetry.space_group_name_H-M   'P 1'
#
loop_
_entity.id
_entity.type
_entity.pdbx_description
1 polymer ?
#
loop_
_entity_poly.entity_id
_entity_poly.type
_entity_poly.pdbx_seq_one_letter_code
_entity_poly.pdbx_strand_id
1 'polypeptide(L)'
;MSDSIHSPSTHNINDYSQQEDAALKTAWQFFASDLLPFFQISGSVKGIAPTELISLELKKLFQDFNLIMEDGSWKHFEFQSKNEGLAGLKRFRTYEALTSYQHKVPITTYVLFSGNIKNPMTSFSEGINTYKVAPIIMKRHSADRLIRRLQRKL
;
A
#
# COMPACT_ATOMS: atom_id res chain seq x y z
N MET A 1 15.75 -29.46 52.59
CA MET A 1 14.90 -29.90 51.48
C MET A 1 14.40 -28.64 50.80
N SER A 2 15.01 -28.27 49.70
CA SER A 2 14.64 -27.10 48.88
C SER A 2 14.13 -27.63 47.54
N ASP A 3 12.84 -27.57 47.35
CA ASP A 3 12.21 -27.91 46.07
C ASP A 3 12.43 -26.78 45.07
N SER A 4 13.26 -27.07 44.09
CA SER A 4 13.46 -26.22 42.91
C SER A 4 12.28 -26.38 41.98
N ILE A 5 11.39 -25.39 41.91
CA ILE A 5 10.36 -25.30 40.90
C ILE A 5 11.03 -24.96 39.58
N HIS A 6 11.09 -25.93 38.69
CA HIS A 6 11.56 -25.77 37.32
C HIS A 6 10.49 -25.01 36.53
N SER A 7 10.77 -23.78 36.13
CA SER A 7 9.94 -23.03 35.19
C SER A 7 10.02 -23.67 33.80
N PRO A 8 8.92 -23.91 33.08
CA PRO A 8 8.98 -24.43 31.71
C PRO A 8 9.61 -23.38 30.79
N SER A 9 10.62 -23.79 30.05
CA SER A 9 11.42 -22.95 29.15
C SER A 9 10.54 -22.37 28.03
N THR A 10 10.67 -21.06 27.83
CA THR A 10 10.03 -20.27 26.75
C THR A 10 10.42 -20.74 25.32
N HIS A 11 11.34 -21.67 25.19
CA HIS A 11 11.78 -22.25 23.91
C HIS A 11 10.72 -23.15 23.24
N ASN A 12 9.79 -23.70 24.01
CA ASN A 12 8.84 -24.69 23.48
C ASN A 12 7.64 -24.09 22.77
N ILE A 13 7.23 -22.87 23.09
CA ILE A 13 6.03 -22.22 22.52
C ILE A 13 6.30 -21.72 21.10
N ASN A 14 7.50 -21.17 20.83
CA ASN A 14 7.87 -20.69 19.51
C ASN A 14 8.05 -21.83 18.48
N ASP A 15 8.49 -22.99 18.92
CA ASP A 15 8.71 -24.13 18.04
C ASP A 15 7.38 -24.76 17.59
N TYR A 16 6.39 -24.88 18.48
CA TYR A 16 5.05 -25.35 18.10
C TYR A 16 4.34 -24.41 17.14
N SER A 17 4.43 -23.09 17.32
CA SER A 17 3.79 -22.13 16.43
C SER A 17 4.39 -22.14 15.02
N GLN A 18 5.70 -22.35 14.89
CA GLN A 18 6.37 -22.47 13.59
C GLN A 18 5.98 -23.78 12.87
N GLN A 19 5.84 -24.88 13.60
CA GLN A 19 5.41 -26.17 13.04
C GLN A 19 3.95 -26.10 12.58
N GLU A 20 3.08 -25.47 13.34
CA GLU A 20 1.67 -25.25 12.98
C GLU A 20 1.56 -24.39 11.71
N ASP A 21 2.30 -23.28 11.63
CA ASP A 21 2.33 -22.40 10.46
C ASP A 21 2.82 -23.14 9.20
N ALA A 22 3.87 -23.94 9.32
CA ALA A 22 4.38 -24.75 8.20
C ALA A 22 3.36 -25.81 7.74
N ALA A 23 2.68 -26.48 8.69
CA ALA A 23 1.65 -27.47 8.38
C ALA A 23 0.44 -26.81 7.67
N LEU A 24 -0.02 -25.66 8.13
CA LEU A 24 -1.10 -24.90 7.51
C LEU A 24 -0.73 -24.45 6.10
N LYS A 25 0.46 -23.90 5.89
CA LYS A 25 0.94 -23.53 4.56
C LYS A 25 0.98 -24.70 3.59
N THR A 26 1.43 -25.87 4.07
CA THR A 26 1.44 -27.10 3.27
C THR A 26 0.02 -27.55 2.93
N ALA A 27 -0.90 -27.53 3.90
CA ALA A 27 -2.30 -27.87 3.67
C ALA A 27 -2.94 -26.98 2.59
N TRP A 28 -2.70 -25.66 2.64
CA TRP A 28 -3.20 -24.73 1.62
C TRP A 28 -2.65 -25.01 0.23
N GLN A 29 -1.40 -25.44 0.10
CA GLN A 29 -0.81 -25.78 -1.19
C GLN A 29 -1.51 -26.98 -1.86
N PHE A 30 -1.88 -27.99 -1.08
CA PHE A 30 -2.45 -29.24 -1.61
C PHE A 30 -3.97 -29.29 -1.60
N PHE A 31 -4.61 -28.60 -0.66
CA PHE A 31 -6.04 -28.72 -0.38
C PHE A 31 -6.81 -27.40 -0.47
N ALA A 32 -6.29 -26.41 -1.20
CA ALA A 32 -6.90 -25.08 -1.31
C ALA A 32 -8.39 -25.16 -1.72
N SER A 33 -8.73 -26.01 -2.68
CA SER A 33 -10.12 -26.16 -3.16
C SER A 33 -11.08 -26.67 -2.09
N ASP A 34 -10.60 -27.45 -1.13
CA ASP A 34 -11.40 -27.96 -0.02
C ASP A 34 -11.43 -26.99 1.17
N LEU A 35 -10.34 -26.25 1.37
CA LEU A 35 -10.20 -25.29 2.47
C LEU A 35 -10.99 -24.00 2.24
N LEU A 36 -11.12 -23.53 0.99
CA LEU A 36 -11.88 -22.32 0.68
C LEU A 36 -13.32 -22.39 1.20
N PRO A 37 -14.12 -23.43 0.88
CA PRO A 37 -15.49 -23.56 1.41
C PRO A 37 -15.53 -23.72 2.93
N PHE A 38 -14.57 -24.42 3.52
CA PHE A 38 -14.47 -24.58 4.98
C PHE A 38 -14.36 -23.23 5.69
N PHE A 39 -13.59 -22.30 5.13
CA PHE A 39 -13.45 -20.93 5.65
C PHE A 39 -14.46 -19.93 5.06
N GLN A 40 -15.51 -20.40 4.39
CA GLN A 40 -16.57 -19.57 3.77
C GLN A 40 -16.01 -18.56 2.75
N ILE A 41 -14.93 -18.91 2.08
CA ILE A 41 -14.35 -18.13 0.99
C ILE A 41 -14.92 -18.64 -0.33
N SER A 42 -15.61 -17.77 -1.05
CA SER A 42 -16.22 -18.11 -2.34
C SER A 42 -15.20 -18.08 -3.48
N GLY A 43 -15.45 -18.88 -4.51
CA GLY A 43 -14.65 -18.92 -5.72
C GLY A 43 -14.07 -20.30 -5.99
N SER A 44 -13.52 -20.47 -7.20
CA SER A 44 -12.88 -21.72 -7.65
C SER A 44 -11.40 -21.50 -7.90
N VAL A 45 -10.58 -22.41 -7.40
CA VAL A 45 -9.12 -22.34 -7.57
C VAL A 45 -8.74 -22.80 -8.98
N LYS A 46 -7.97 -21.99 -9.70
CA LYS A 46 -7.37 -22.36 -10.98
C LYS A 46 -5.96 -22.95 -10.82
N GLY A 47 -5.22 -22.49 -9.84
CA GLY A 47 -3.84 -22.92 -9.58
C GLY A 47 -3.21 -22.11 -8.47
N ILE A 48 -1.95 -22.40 -8.19
CA ILE A 48 -1.15 -21.69 -7.17
C ILE A 48 -0.24 -20.70 -7.88
N ALA A 49 -0.24 -19.45 -7.44
CA ALA A 49 0.61 -18.41 -7.97
C ALA A 49 1.99 -18.39 -7.28
N PRO A 50 3.03 -17.83 -7.94
CA PRO A 50 4.31 -17.57 -7.29
C PRO A 50 4.16 -16.67 -6.08
N THR A 51 4.92 -16.93 -5.02
CA THR A 51 4.92 -16.17 -3.76
C THR A 51 6.10 -15.22 -3.63
N GLU A 52 7.10 -15.33 -4.49
CA GLU A 52 8.24 -14.42 -4.49
C GLU A 52 7.86 -13.05 -5.05
N LEU A 53 8.23 -12.01 -4.31
CA LEU A 53 8.13 -10.63 -4.78
C LEU A 53 9.46 -10.23 -5.42
N ILE A 54 9.46 -10.04 -6.74
CA ILE A 54 10.64 -9.58 -7.47
C ILE A 54 10.80 -8.07 -7.24
N SER A 55 11.75 -7.69 -6.38
CA SER A 55 12.02 -6.28 -6.07
C SER A 55 12.86 -5.56 -7.13
N LEU A 56 13.35 -6.24 -8.15
CA LEU A 56 14.30 -5.69 -9.12
C LEU A 56 13.74 -4.54 -9.97
N GLU A 57 12.45 -4.56 -10.28
CA GLU A 57 11.79 -3.47 -11.01
C GLU A 57 11.47 -2.27 -10.10
N LEU A 58 11.35 -2.48 -8.80
CA LEU A 58 11.04 -1.44 -7.83
C LEU A 58 12.21 -0.49 -7.54
N LYS A 59 13.45 -0.88 -7.85
CA LYS A 59 14.63 -0.03 -7.69
C LYS A 59 14.66 1.20 -8.61
N LYS A 60 13.82 1.24 -9.64
CA LYS A 60 13.71 2.34 -10.61
C LYS A 60 12.47 3.22 -10.42
N LEU A 61 11.72 3.03 -9.34
CA LEU A 61 10.55 3.84 -9.04
C LEU A 61 10.98 5.12 -8.33
N PHE A 62 10.63 6.26 -8.95
CA PHE A 62 10.86 7.58 -8.38
C PHE A 62 9.52 8.23 -8.09
N GLN A 63 9.37 8.73 -6.87
CA GLN A 63 8.28 9.60 -6.47
C GLN A 63 8.61 11.04 -6.86
N ASP A 64 7.62 11.82 -7.26
CA ASP A 64 7.87 13.20 -7.64
C ASP A 64 8.25 14.06 -6.44
N PHE A 65 7.46 13.99 -5.35
CA PHE A 65 7.70 14.85 -4.21
C PHE A 65 7.05 14.34 -2.92
N ASN A 66 7.73 14.44 -1.79
CA ASN A 66 7.21 14.11 -0.46
C ASN A 66 7.42 15.25 0.52
N LEU A 67 6.39 15.58 1.31
CA LEU A 67 6.45 16.48 2.46
C LEU A 67 6.36 15.71 3.76
N ILE A 68 7.22 16.01 4.70
CA ILE A 68 7.12 15.56 6.10
C ILE A 68 6.35 16.62 6.87
N MET A 69 5.22 16.22 7.46
CA MET A 69 4.37 17.12 8.23
C MET A 69 4.81 17.15 9.70
N GLU A 70 4.44 18.22 10.43
CA GLU A 70 4.79 18.36 11.85
C GLU A 70 4.20 17.24 12.74
N ASP A 71 3.07 16.65 12.35
CA ASP A 71 2.45 15.52 13.03
C ASP A 71 3.13 14.16 12.74
N GLY A 72 4.21 14.15 11.94
CA GLY A 72 4.94 12.97 11.54
C GLY A 72 4.36 12.23 10.33
N SER A 73 3.18 12.62 9.83
CA SER A 73 2.63 12.09 8.58
C SER A 73 3.36 12.64 7.36
N TRP A 74 3.25 11.93 6.24
CA TRP A 74 3.80 12.40 4.98
C TRP A 74 2.69 12.72 3.98
N LYS A 75 2.94 13.71 3.12
CA LYS A 75 2.13 14.01 1.96
C LYS A 75 2.95 13.76 0.71
N HIS A 76 2.52 12.80 -0.07
CA HIS A 76 3.11 12.43 -1.34
C HIS A 76 2.41 13.19 -2.47
N PHE A 77 3.16 13.82 -3.35
CA PHE A 77 2.64 14.57 -4.48
C PHE A 77 3.13 13.93 -5.78
N GLU A 78 2.20 13.75 -6.72
CA GLU A 78 2.45 13.31 -8.08
C GLU A 78 1.89 14.34 -9.06
N PHE A 79 2.63 14.60 -10.13
CA PHE A 79 2.25 15.58 -11.15
C PHE A 79 1.88 14.86 -12.43
N GLN A 80 0.65 15.05 -12.91
CA GLN A 80 0.16 14.43 -14.12
C GLN A 80 -0.30 15.46 -15.14
N SER A 81 0.34 15.46 -16.32
CA SER A 81 -0.09 16.20 -17.50
C SER A 81 -0.98 15.40 -18.43
N LYS A 82 -1.09 14.09 -18.22
CA LYS A 82 -1.94 13.16 -18.95
C LYS A 82 -2.77 12.36 -17.96
N ASN A 83 -3.99 11.98 -18.36
CA ASN A 83 -4.83 11.10 -17.57
C ASN A 83 -4.41 9.63 -17.77
N GLU A 84 -3.62 9.11 -16.86
CA GLU A 84 -3.15 7.71 -16.90
C GLU A 84 -4.18 6.71 -16.35
N GLY A 85 -5.27 7.18 -15.76
CA GLY A 85 -6.37 6.36 -15.26
C GLY A 85 -5.94 5.32 -14.23
N LEU A 86 -6.42 4.10 -14.39
CA LEU A 86 -6.15 3.00 -13.45
C LEU A 86 -4.66 2.66 -13.31
N ALA A 87 -3.91 2.69 -14.41
CA ALA A 87 -2.47 2.39 -14.38
C ALA A 87 -1.69 3.38 -13.49
N GLY A 88 -2.02 4.67 -13.58
CA GLY A 88 -1.46 5.71 -12.70
C GLY A 88 -1.81 5.47 -11.24
N LEU A 89 -3.07 5.19 -10.93
CA LEU A 89 -3.51 4.91 -9.56
C LEU A 89 -2.85 3.67 -8.96
N LYS A 90 -2.66 2.60 -9.73
CA LYS A 90 -1.93 1.40 -9.27
C LYS A 90 -0.47 1.72 -8.96
N ARG A 91 0.17 2.55 -9.77
CA ARG A 91 1.53 3.02 -9.53
C ARG A 91 1.61 3.83 -8.23
N PHE A 92 0.71 4.78 -8.01
CA PHE A 92 0.68 5.60 -6.79
C PHE A 92 0.42 4.76 -5.54
N ARG A 93 -0.50 3.79 -5.61
CA ARG A 93 -0.72 2.82 -4.52
C ARG A 93 0.56 2.08 -4.16
N THR A 94 1.33 1.66 -5.15
CA THR A 94 2.61 0.98 -4.94
C THR A 94 3.62 1.90 -4.26
N TYR A 95 3.75 3.15 -4.71
CA TYR A 95 4.64 4.15 -4.10
C TYR A 95 4.27 4.41 -2.63
N GLU A 96 3.01 4.64 -2.37
CA GLU A 96 2.48 4.89 -1.03
C GLU A 96 2.74 3.70 -0.10
N ALA A 97 2.44 2.49 -0.55
CA ALA A 97 2.64 1.28 0.24
C ALA A 97 4.13 1.03 0.57
N LEU A 98 5.01 1.18 -0.41
CA LEU A 98 6.46 0.99 -0.21
C LEU A 98 7.04 2.07 0.70
N THR A 99 6.67 3.33 0.50
CA THR A 99 7.14 4.44 1.32
C THR A 99 6.66 4.29 2.76
N SER A 100 5.39 3.97 2.96
CA SER A 100 4.82 3.71 4.28
C SER A 100 5.49 2.53 4.98
N TYR A 101 5.75 1.45 4.25
CA TYR A 101 6.46 0.29 4.80
C TYR A 101 7.90 0.62 5.20
N GLN A 102 8.63 1.31 4.33
CA GLN A 102 10.04 1.65 4.54
C GLN A 102 10.24 2.65 5.68
N HIS A 103 9.42 3.70 5.73
CA HIS A 103 9.58 4.82 6.67
C HIS A 103 8.67 4.73 7.90
N LYS A 104 7.75 3.75 7.95
CA LYS A 104 6.80 3.54 9.07
C LYS A 104 5.93 4.77 9.34
N VAL A 105 5.47 5.43 8.29
CA VAL A 105 4.69 6.66 8.36
C VAL A 105 3.35 6.53 7.64
N PRO A 106 2.29 7.19 8.13
CA PRO A 106 1.05 7.35 7.38
C PRO A 106 1.26 8.35 6.24
N ILE A 107 0.75 8.02 5.06
CA ILE A 107 0.92 8.82 3.84
C ILE A 107 -0.42 9.11 3.20
N THR A 108 -0.60 10.33 2.70
CA THR A 108 -1.69 10.71 1.83
C THR A 108 -1.12 11.15 0.48
N THR A 109 -1.59 10.53 -0.59
CA THR A 109 -1.18 10.88 -1.95
C THR A 109 -2.08 11.94 -2.54
N TYR A 110 -1.49 13.04 -2.98
CA TYR A 110 -2.10 14.13 -3.73
C TYR A 110 -1.64 14.05 -5.18
N VAL A 111 -2.57 14.15 -6.12
CA VAL A 111 -2.24 14.17 -7.54
C VAL A 111 -2.64 15.52 -8.16
N LEU A 112 -1.67 16.24 -8.67
CA LEU A 112 -1.89 17.48 -9.39
C LEU A 112 -2.11 17.16 -10.87
N PHE A 113 -3.33 17.39 -11.33
CA PHE A 113 -3.70 17.22 -12.72
C PHE A 113 -3.63 18.56 -13.44
N SER A 114 -2.70 18.68 -14.38
CA SER A 114 -2.49 19.87 -15.21
C SER A 114 -3.11 19.75 -16.60
N GLY A 115 -2.96 20.77 -17.43
CA GLY A 115 -3.48 20.77 -18.79
C GLY A 115 -5.01 20.74 -18.86
N ASN A 116 -5.55 19.94 -19.77
CA ASN A 116 -7.00 19.84 -20.01
C ASN A 116 -7.72 18.73 -19.24
N ILE A 117 -7.08 18.16 -18.24
CA ILE A 117 -7.67 17.09 -17.42
C ILE A 117 -8.73 17.69 -16.51
N LYS A 118 -9.99 17.32 -16.73
CA LYS A 118 -11.15 17.86 -16.00
C LYS A 118 -11.69 16.88 -14.96
N ASN A 119 -11.83 15.62 -15.33
CA ASN A 119 -12.46 14.56 -14.54
C ASN A 119 -11.57 13.32 -14.53
N PRO A 120 -10.43 13.35 -13.84
CA PRO A 120 -9.55 12.18 -13.75
C PRO A 120 -10.16 11.10 -12.87
N MET A 121 -9.72 9.85 -13.08
CA MET A 121 -9.98 8.78 -12.14
C MET A 121 -9.17 9.05 -10.86
N THR A 122 -9.84 9.03 -9.70
CA THR A 122 -9.21 9.34 -8.39
C THR A 122 -9.30 8.20 -7.40
N SER A 123 -9.99 7.12 -7.76
CA SER A 123 -10.11 5.92 -6.93
C SER A 123 -10.38 4.69 -7.76
N PHE A 124 -10.06 3.52 -7.20
CA PHE A 124 -10.48 2.24 -7.74
C PHE A 124 -10.59 1.21 -6.60
N SER A 125 -11.39 0.18 -6.85
CA SER A 125 -11.57 -0.93 -5.90
C SER A 125 -11.12 -2.24 -6.55
N GLU A 126 -10.32 -3.01 -5.82
CA GLU A 126 -9.90 -4.36 -6.17
C GLU A 126 -9.92 -5.25 -4.93
N GLY A 127 -10.51 -6.44 -5.07
CA GLY A 127 -10.72 -7.31 -3.92
C GLY A 127 -11.60 -6.64 -2.87
N ILE A 128 -11.12 -6.56 -1.64
CA ILE A 128 -11.80 -5.89 -0.53
C ILE A 128 -11.32 -4.45 -0.30
N ASN A 129 -10.34 -3.99 -1.07
CA ASN A 129 -9.67 -2.71 -0.84
C ASN A 129 -10.14 -1.65 -1.83
N THR A 130 -10.24 -0.43 -1.35
CA THR A 130 -10.41 0.77 -2.17
C THR A 130 -9.23 1.69 -1.98
N TYR A 131 -8.56 2.03 -3.08
CA TYR A 131 -7.50 3.02 -3.10
C TYR A 131 -8.02 4.36 -3.60
N LYS A 132 -7.64 5.44 -2.94
CA LYS A 132 -8.03 6.81 -3.28
C LYS A 132 -6.84 7.75 -3.23
N VAL A 133 -6.83 8.73 -4.12
CA VAL A 133 -5.91 9.87 -4.07
C VAL A 133 -6.70 11.16 -3.85
N ALA A 134 -6.06 12.18 -3.29
CA ALA A 134 -6.63 13.51 -3.17
C ALA A 134 -6.29 14.32 -4.45
N PRO A 135 -7.28 14.62 -5.33
CA PRO A 135 -7.02 15.31 -6.57
C PRO A 135 -6.88 16.82 -6.38
N ILE A 136 -5.94 17.42 -7.09
CA ILE A 136 -5.83 18.86 -7.29
C ILE A 136 -5.93 19.13 -8.80
N ILE A 137 -7.08 19.67 -9.21
CA ILE A 137 -7.33 19.97 -10.64
C ILE A 137 -6.85 21.39 -10.90
N MET A 138 -5.70 21.55 -11.54
CA MET A 138 -5.08 22.85 -11.76
C MET A 138 -5.96 23.81 -12.58
N LYS A 139 -6.75 23.31 -13.50
CA LYS A 139 -7.69 24.13 -14.29
C LYS A 139 -8.75 24.83 -13.42
N ARG A 140 -9.05 24.32 -12.22
CA ARG A 140 -9.98 24.93 -11.26
C ARG A 140 -9.34 26.01 -10.41
N HIS A 141 -8.03 26.20 -10.49
CA HIS A 141 -7.26 27.17 -9.73
C HIS A 141 -6.73 28.29 -10.65
N SER A 142 -6.90 29.54 -10.23
CA SER A 142 -6.35 30.68 -10.95
C SER A 142 -4.85 30.80 -10.67
N ALA A 143 -4.04 30.74 -11.74
CA ALA A 143 -2.60 30.97 -11.64
C ALA A 143 -2.29 32.38 -11.07
N ASP A 144 -3.07 33.40 -11.47
CA ASP A 144 -2.92 34.79 -10.98
C ASP A 144 -3.17 34.86 -9.47
N ARG A 145 -4.16 34.14 -8.96
CA ARG A 145 -4.44 34.10 -7.52
C ARG A 145 -3.26 33.47 -6.76
N LEU A 146 -2.69 32.39 -7.28
CA LEU A 146 -1.54 31.75 -6.69
C LEU A 146 -0.33 32.70 -6.68
N ILE A 147 -0.02 33.33 -7.79
CA ILE A 147 1.09 34.29 -7.93
C ILE A 147 0.93 35.45 -6.95
N ARG A 148 -0.25 36.07 -6.89
CA ARG A 148 -0.52 37.16 -5.92
C ARG A 148 -0.34 36.75 -4.48
N ARG A 149 -0.73 35.49 -4.13
CA ARG A 149 -0.54 34.95 -2.78
C ARG A 149 0.92 34.76 -2.43
N LEU A 150 1.72 34.28 -3.40
CA LEU A 150 3.17 34.11 -3.22
C LEU A 150 3.89 35.44 -3.09
N GLN A 151 3.53 36.42 -3.91
CA GLN A 151 4.10 37.79 -3.85
C GLN A 151 3.86 38.50 -2.52
N ARG A 152 2.75 38.23 -1.83
CA ARG A 152 2.47 38.78 -0.49
C ARG A 152 3.32 38.19 0.64
N LYS A 153 4.04 37.11 0.37
CA LYS A 153 4.89 36.46 1.35
C LYS A 153 6.39 36.75 1.17
N LEU A 154 6.73 37.43 0.06
CA LEU A 154 8.05 37.93 -0.23
C LEU A 154 8.22 39.35 0.29
#